data_010f059e6dbcab0ce04cbbfd0d30ee7c
#
_entry.id   010f059e6dbcab0ce04cbbfd0d30ee7c
#
_cell.length_a   1.000
_cell.length_b   1.000
_cell.length_c   1.000
_cell.angle_alpha   90.00
_cell.angle_beta   90.00
_cell.angle_gamma   90.00
#
_symmetry.space_group_name_H-M   'P 1'
#
loop_
_entity.id
_entity.type
_entity.pdbx_description
1 polymer ?
#
loop_
_entity_poly.entity_id
_entity_poly.type
_entity_poly.pdbx_seq_one_letter_code
_entity_poly.pdbx_strand_id
1 'polypeptide(L)'
;MRRVVVTGMGLVTPLGADVETVWKNLLAGKSGAGPITRFDAADYKCRIACEVKPADHEYGFDANKRVDHKVQRQVDPFIVFGIDAAGQAIEDAGLTDMTEAERFRAGCSIGSGIGGLPGIESESLVLHEKGPGRVSPHFVHGRLINLISGQVSIKYGLMGPNHAVVTACSTGAHSIGDAARMI
;
A
#
# COMPACT_ATOMS: atom_id res chain seq x y z
N MET A 1 -30.86 -0.10 2.48
CA MET A 1 -29.39 -0.26 2.40
C MET A 1 -28.93 -0.83 3.72
N ARG A 2 -28.07 -1.87 3.74
CA ARG A 2 -27.51 -2.39 4.99
C ARG A 2 -26.65 -1.33 5.67
N ARG A 3 -26.62 -1.33 6.99
CA ARG A 3 -25.73 -0.46 7.74
C ARG A 3 -24.31 -1.06 7.72
N VAL A 4 -23.36 -0.34 7.16
CA VAL A 4 -21.93 -0.71 7.12
C VAL A 4 -21.17 0.23 8.05
N VAL A 5 -20.20 -0.30 8.78
CA VAL A 5 -19.38 0.44 9.74
C VAL A 5 -17.90 0.17 9.50
N VAL A 6 -17.05 1.11 9.85
CA VAL A 6 -15.60 0.94 9.92
C VAL A 6 -15.26 0.37 11.29
N THR A 7 -14.57 -0.76 11.32
CA THR A 7 -14.19 -1.48 12.56
C THR A 7 -12.71 -1.38 12.87
N GLY A 8 -11.89 -1.01 11.91
CA GLY A 8 -10.46 -0.82 12.10
C GLY A 8 -9.86 0.08 11.04
N MET A 9 -8.76 0.73 11.36
CA MET A 9 -8.05 1.66 10.49
C MET A 9 -6.55 1.37 10.50
N GLY A 10 -5.88 1.66 9.37
CA GLY A 10 -4.43 1.63 9.27
C GLY A 10 -3.95 2.69 8.29
N LEU A 11 -2.83 3.33 8.60
CA LEU A 11 -2.28 4.42 7.81
C LEU A 11 -0.76 4.28 7.64
N VAL A 12 -0.30 4.54 6.43
CA VAL A 12 1.10 4.84 6.11
C VAL A 12 1.12 6.09 5.26
N THR A 13 1.61 7.18 5.82
CA THR A 13 1.55 8.51 5.20
C THR A 13 2.86 9.28 5.42
N PRO A 14 3.09 10.40 4.72
CA PRO A 14 4.21 11.30 5.01
C PRO A 14 4.19 11.94 6.41
N LEU A 15 3.06 11.84 7.12
CA LEU A 15 2.88 12.37 8.48
C LEU A 15 3.04 11.31 9.57
N GLY A 16 3.16 10.04 9.19
CA GLY A 16 3.33 8.94 10.14
C GLY A 16 3.00 7.59 9.54
N ALA A 17 3.41 6.54 10.22
CA ALA A 17 3.25 5.16 9.81
C ALA A 17 2.19 4.40 10.64
N ASP A 18 1.34 5.12 11.39
CA ASP A 18 0.21 4.61 12.14
C ASP A 18 -0.84 5.72 12.35
N VAL A 19 -2.05 5.33 12.73
CA VAL A 19 -3.20 6.22 12.87
C VAL A 19 -2.97 7.30 13.95
N GLU A 20 -2.41 6.92 15.10
CA GLU A 20 -2.22 7.83 16.23
C GLU A 20 -1.21 8.92 15.87
N THR A 21 -0.06 8.52 15.32
CA THR A 21 1.00 9.44 14.90
C THR A 21 0.50 10.40 13.81
N VAL A 22 -0.20 9.89 12.80
CA VAL A 22 -0.78 10.70 11.73
C VAL A 22 -1.76 11.72 12.31
N TRP A 23 -2.66 11.29 13.17
CA TRP A 23 -3.67 12.16 13.79
C TRP A 23 -3.04 13.26 14.64
N LYS A 24 -2.07 12.91 15.49
CA LYS A 24 -1.30 13.86 16.30
C LYS A 24 -0.61 14.92 15.43
N ASN A 25 0.04 14.49 14.35
CA ASN A 25 0.76 15.41 13.46
C ASN A 25 -0.21 16.29 12.65
N LEU A 26 -1.38 15.78 12.26
CA LEU A 26 -2.45 16.57 11.65
C LEU A 26 -2.95 17.68 12.58
N LEU A 27 -3.26 17.34 13.84
CA LEU A 27 -3.71 18.30 14.84
C LEU A 27 -2.64 19.36 15.16
N ALA A 28 -1.37 18.98 15.08
CA ALA A 28 -0.25 19.90 15.25
C ALA A 28 0.02 20.78 14.01
N GLY A 29 -0.74 20.64 12.93
CA GLY A 29 -0.56 21.39 11.68
C GLY A 29 0.74 21.08 10.95
N LYS A 30 1.35 19.89 11.19
CA LYS A 30 2.59 19.50 10.51
C LYS A 30 2.33 19.25 9.02
N SER A 31 3.30 19.63 8.18
CA SER A 31 3.29 19.33 6.76
C SER A 31 4.15 18.10 6.46
N GLY A 32 3.64 17.20 5.63
CA GLY A 32 4.42 16.09 5.08
C GLY A 32 5.27 16.46 3.85
N ALA A 33 5.08 17.68 3.31
CA ALA A 33 5.83 18.14 2.15
C ALA A 33 7.28 18.48 2.50
N GLY A 34 8.19 18.16 1.59
CA GLY A 34 9.61 18.44 1.72
C GLY A 34 10.34 18.30 0.38
N PRO A 35 11.64 18.56 0.32
CA PRO A 35 12.43 18.31 -0.88
C PRO A 35 12.31 16.85 -1.33
N ILE A 36 12.28 16.61 -2.65
CA ILE A 36 12.33 15.26 -3.21
C ILE A 36 13.70 14.65 -2.90
N THR A 37 13.71 13.42 -2.37
CA THR A 37 14.93 12.71 -2.00
C THR A 37 15.15 11.41 -2.79
N ARG A 38 14.17 10.93 -3.52
CA ARG A 38 14.22 9.65 -4.24
C ARG A 38 14.97 9.70 -5.56
N PHE A 39 15.14 10.90 -6.12
CA PHE A 39 15.90 11.16 -7.34
C PHE A 39 16.40 12.60 -7.35
N ASP A 40 17.35 12.92 -8.23
CA ASP A 40 17.81 14.29 -8.43
C ASP A 40 16.73 15.12 -9.15
N ALA A 41 16.14 16.06 -8.40
CA ALA A 41 15.08 16.92 -8.89
C ALA A 41 15.60 18.30 -9.38
N ALA A 42 16.91 18.51 -9.53
CA ALA A 42 17.50 19.81 -9.83
C ALA A 42 16.95 20.44 -11.13
N ASP A 43 16.70 19.63 -12.15
CA ASP A 43 16.20 20.07 -13.46
C ASP A 43 14.68 20.19 -13.54
N TYR A 44 13.95 19.82 -12.47
CA TYR A 44 12.49 19.88 -12.46
C TYR A 44 11.97 21.20 -11.89
N LYS A 45 10.85 21.66 -12.44
CA LYS A 45 10.17 22.88 -11.96
C LYS A 45 9.60 22.71 -10.54
N CYS A 46 9.07 21.53 -10.22
CA CYS A 46 8.63 21.16 -8.87
C CYS A 46 9.69 20.27 -8.24
N ARG A 47 10.18 20.64 -7.06
CA ARG A 47 11.26 19.96 -6.33
C ARG A 47 10.82 19.49 -4.94
N ILE A 48 9.50 19.52 -4.68
CA ILE A 48 8.92 19.09 -3.42
C ILE A 48 7.92 17.96 -3.64
N ALA A 49 7.84 17.05 -2.68
CA ALA A 49 6.85 15.98 -2.62
C ALA A 49 6.48 15.64 -1.18
N CYS A 50 5.42 14.87 -1.01
CA CYS A 50 5.04 14.29 0.26
C CYS A 50 5.52 12.83 0.28
N GLU A 51 6.75 12.59 0.72
CA GLU A 51 7.34 11.25 0.78
C GLU A 51 7.11 10.62 2.16
N VAL A 52 6.78 9.33 2.18
CA VAL A 52 6.77 8.52 3.40
C VAL A 52 8.19 8.53 3.98
N LYS A 53 8.31 8.90 5.25
CA LYS A 53 9.61 9.07 5.91
C LYS A 53 10.28 7.70 6.17
N PRO A 54 11.62 7.61 6.06
CA PRO A 54 12.36 6.37 6.34
C PRO A 54 12.31 5.99 7.82
N ALA A 55 12.66 4.75 8.13
CA ALA A 55 12.50 4.16 9.46
C ALA A 55 13.29 4.87 10.59
N ASP A 56 14.36 5.56 10.27
CA ASP A 56 15.18 6.34 11.22
C ASP A 56 14.61 7.73 11.53
N HIS A 57 13.53 8.12 10.87
CA HIS A 57 12.82 9.36 11.17
C HIS A 57 11.89 9.19 12.38
N GLU A 58 11.68 10.24 13.18
CA GLU A 58 10.83 10.26 14.40
C GLU A 58 9.46 9.56 14.20
N TYR A 59 8.84 9.72 13.03
CA TYR A 59 7.56 9.10 12.65
C TYR A 59 7.66 8.33 11.33
N GLY A 60 8.83 7.74 11.12
CA GLY A 60 9.14 7.00 9.90
C GLY A 60 8.46 5.64 9.80
N PHE A 61 8.42 5.13 8.58
CA PHE A 61 7.88 3.84 8.26
C PHE A 61 8.97 2.76 8.27
N ASP A 62 8.78 1.74 9.10
CA ASP A 62 9.62 0.55 9.14
C ASP A 62 8.85 -0.64 8.55
N ALA A 63 9.18 -1.00 7.32
CA ALA A 63 8.59 -2.14 6.62
C ALA A 63 8.79 -3.47 7.36
N ASN A 64 9.87 -3.60 8.15
CA ASN A 64 10.21 -4.86 8.84
C ASN A 64 9.22 -5.24 9.94
N LYS A 65 8.40 -4.28 10.39
CA LYS A 65 7.38 -4.55 11.40
C LYS A 65 6.33 -5.56 10.93
N ARG A 66 5.92 -5.48 9.65
CA ARG A 66 4.82 -6.29 9.11
C ARG A 66 5.09 -6.95 7.77
N VAL A 67 6.14 -6.60 7.06
CA VAL A 67 6.41 -7.14 5.71
C VAL A 67 7.73 -7.88 5.71
N ASP A 68 7.69 -9.16 5.34
CA ASP A 68 8.87 -10.01 5.23
C ASP A 68 9.88 -9.43 4.23
N HIS A 69 11.17 -9.47 4.55
CA HIS A 69 12.26 -9.00 3.68
C HIS A 69 12.25 -9.62 2.28
N LYS A 70 11.82 -10.87 2.17
CA LYS A 70 11.70 -11.53 0.87
C LYS A 70 10.63 -10.86 0.02
N VAL A 71 9.48 -10.55 0.62
CA VAL A 71 8.39 -9.83 -0.06
C VAL A 71 8.83 -8.42 -0.43
N GLN A 72 9.47 -7.67 0.48
CA GLN A 72 9.96 -6.31 0.21
C GLN A 72 10.87 -6.22 -1.02
N ARG A 73 11.68 -7.25 -1.28
CA ARG A 73 12.56 -7.31 -2.46
C ARG A 73 11.86 -7.69 -3.76
N GLN A 74 10.65 -8.21 -3.69
CA GLN A 74 9.90 -8.71 -4.84
C GLN A 74 8.84 -7.74 -5.35
N VAL A 75 8.41 -6.81 -4.50
CA VAL A 75 7.29 -5.92 -4.78
C VAL A 75 7.69 -4.45 -4.68
N ASP A 76 6.95 -3.59 -5.36
CA ASP A 76 7.13 -2.14 -5.25
C ASP A 76 6.59 -1.58 -3.92
N PRO A 77 7.09 -0.40 -3.49
CA PRO A 77 6.77 0.21 -2.22
C PRO A 77 5.26 0.37 -1.95
N PHE A 78 4.43 0.61 -2.98
CA PHE A 78 2.99 0.76 -2.79
C PHE A 78 2.33 -0.49 -2.20
N ILE A 79 2.83 -1.69 -2.58
CA ILE A 79 2.36 -2.96 -2.01
C ILE A 79 2.84 -3.09 -0.56
N VAL A 80 4.07 -2.71 -0.27
CA VAL A 80 4.62 -2.74 1.10
C VAL A 80 3.81 -1.85 2.03
N PHE A 81 3.52 -0.62 1.62
CA PHE A 81 2.68 0.31 2.38
C PHE A 81 1.26 -0.23 2.59
N GLY A 82 0.68 -0.82 1.55
CA GLY A 82 -0.66 -1.38 1.63
C GLY A 82 -0.76 -2.61 2.53
N ILE A 83 0.24 -3.49 2.53
CA ILE A 83 0.30 -4.65 3.44
C ILE A 83 0.38 -4.17 4.89
N ASP A 84 1.19 -3.15 5.18
CA ASP A 84 1.33 -2.64 6.54
C ASP A 84 0.04 -1.95 7.01
N ALA A 85 -0.52 -1.05 6.21
CA ALA A 85 -1.78 -0.38 6.54
C ALA A 85 -2.95 -1.37 6.72
N ALA A 86 -3.03 -2.41 5.88
CA ALA A 86 -4.03 -3.47 6.03
C ALA A 86 -3.82 -4.26 7.32
N GLY A 87 -2.56 -4.54 7.69
CA GLY A 87 -2.24 -5.20 8.96
C GLY A 87 -2.70 -4.41 10.16
N GLN A 88 -2.42 -3.11 10.18
CA GLN A 88 -2.91 -2.21 11.23
C GLN A 88 -4.44 -2.25 11.34
N ALA A 89 -5.14 -2.16 10.21
CA ALA A 89 -6.61 -2.19 10.20
C ALA A 89 -7.19 -3.52 10.68
N ILE A 90 -6.55 -4.65 10.36
CA ILE A 90 -6.95 -5.99 10.81
C ILE A 90 -6.72 -6.13 12.32
N GLU A 91 -5.58 -5.67 12.83
CA GLU A 91 -5.26 -5.65 14.25
C GLU A 91 -6.25 -4.78 15.05
N ASP A 92 -6.49 -3.56 14.58
CA ASP A 92 -7.42 -2.60 15.20
C ASP A 92 -8.88 -3.13 15.20
N ALA A 93 -9.28 -3.85 14.15
CA ALA A 93 -10.59 -4.50 14.06
C ALA A 93 -10.71 -5.78 14.91
N GLY A 94 -9.63 -6.28 15.52
CA GLY A 94 -9.63 -7.54 16.25
C GLY A 94 -9.81 -8.79 15.37
N LEU A 95 -9.39 -8.73 14.10
CA LEU A 95 -9.58 -9.80 13.10
C LEU A 95 -8.32 -10.65 12.85
N THR A 96 -7.38 -10.68 13.79
CA THR A 96 -6.14 -11.47 13.68
C THR A 96 -6.40 -12.98 13.71
N ASP A 97 -7.36 -13.42 14.51
CA ASP A 97 -7.65 -14.83 14.79
C ASP A 97 -8.96 -15.32 14.15
N MET A 98 -9.22 -14.90 12.91
CA MET A 98 -10.40 -15.34 12.16
C MET A 98 -10.44 -16.86 12.00
N THR A 99 -11.60 -17.45 12.23
CA THR A 99 -11.92 -18.83 11.87
C THR A 99 -11.93 -18.99 10.34
N GLU A 100 -11.87 -20.23 9.86
CA GLU A 100 -11.97 -20.52 8.43
C GLU A 100 -13.28 -19.96 7.81
N ALA A 101 -14.40 -20.11 8.51
CA ALA A 101 -15.70 -19.61 8.05
C ALA A 101 -15.71 -18.07 7.93
N GLU A 102 -15.07 -17.35 8.85
CA GLU A 102 -14.91 -15.91 8.78
C GLU A 102 -13.98 -15.50 7.64
N ARG A 103 -12.89 -16.24 7.39
CA ARG A 103 -11.96 -15.99 6.26
C ARG A 103 -12.67 -16.11 4.92
N PHE A 104 -13.60 -17.07 4.73
CA PHE A 104 -14.41 -17.19 3.51
C PHE A 104 -15.35 -16.01 3.29
N ARG A 105 -15.69 -15.27 4.35
CA ARG A 105 -16.53 -14.07 4.28
C ARG A 105 -15.74 -12.78 4.27
N ALA A 106 -14.46 -12.83 4.58
CA ALA A 106 -13.55 -11.68 4.60
C ALA A 106 -12.93 -11.47 3.21
N GLY A 107 -13.32 -10.42 2.53
CA GLY A 107 -12.79 -10.02 1.24
C GLY A 107 -11.73 -8.93 1.33
N CYS A 108 -11.15 -8.60 0.18
CA CYS A 108 -10.14 -7.57 0.05
C CYS A 108 -10.44 -6.69 -1.18
N SER A 109 -10.57 -5.38 -0.97
CA SER A 109 -10.75 -4.41 -2.03
C SER A 109 -9.77 -3.27 -1.83
N ILE A 110 -8.58 -3.40 -2.43
CA ILE A 110 -7.50 -2.40 -2.34
C ILE A 110 -7.00 -2.12 -3.75
N GLY A 111 -7.02 -0.85 -4.14
CA GLY A 111 -6.49 -0.39 -5.41
C GLY A 111 -5.31 0.58 -5.25
N SER A 112 -4.74 0.96 -6.37
CA SER A 112 -3.70 1.98 -6.45
C SER A 112 -3.95 2.84 -7.68
N GLY A 113 -3.63 4.12 -7.61
CA GLY A 113 -3.82 5.04 -8.73
C GLY A 113 -2.93 4.73 -9.93
N ILE A 114 -1.72 4.23 -9.69
CA ILE A 114 -0.70 3.98 -10.73
C ILE A 114 -0.05 2.60 -10.58
N GLY A 115 0.06 2.09 -9.36
CA GLY A 115 0.77 0.83 -9.08
C GLY A 115 2.28 1.01 -9.01
N GLY A 116 3.03 0.00 -9.47
CA GLY A 116 4.48 -0.09 -9.37
C GLY A 116 5.23 0.61 -10.51
N LEU A 117 4.96 1.90 -10.75
CA LEU A 117 5.58 2.65 -11.84
C LEU A 117 7.12 2.63 -11.79
N PRO A 118 7.82 2.81 -10.63
CA PRO A 118 9.27 2.73 -10.58
C PRO A 118 9.82 1.36 -11.00
N GLY A 119 9.17 0.28 -10.58
CA GLY A 119 9.57 -1.06 -10.97
C GLY A 119 9.28 -1.38 -12.44
N ILE A 120 8.21 -0.83 -13.00
CA ILE A 120 7.91 -0.96 -14.45
C ILE A 120 8.99 -0.24 -15.26
N GLU A 121 9.35 0.99 -14.87
CA GLU A 121 10.41 1.75 -15.54
C GLU A 121 11.75 1.02 -15.47
N SER A 122 12.19 0.60 -14.28
CA SER A 122 13.48 -0.09 -14.10
C SER A 122 13.56 -1.39 -14.89
N GLU A 123 12.51 -2.19 -14.92
CA GLU A 123 12.48 -3.46 -15.67
C GLU A 123 12.38 -3.24 -17.18
N SER A 124 11.75 -2.14 -17.63
CA SER A 124 11.77 -1.73 -19.04
C SER A 124 13.19 -1.41 -19.51
N LEU A 125 13.98 -0.72 -18.70
CA LEU A 125 15.40 -0.47 -18.99
C LEU A 125 16.21 -1.78 -19.01
N VAL A 126 15.99 -2.67 -18.04
CA VAL A 126 16.62 -3.99 -18.02
C VAL A 126 16.28 -4.80 -19.29
N LEU A 127 15.02 -4.78 -19.71
CA LEU A 127 14.59 -5.45 -20.94
C LEU A 127 15.32 -4.87 -22.17
N HIS A 128 15.41 -3.55 -22.26
CA HIS A 128 16.06 -2.85 -23.37
C HIS A 128 17.58 -3.11 -23.42
N GLU A 129 18.26 -3.02 -22.27
CA GLU A 129 19.72 -3.10 -22.20
C GLU A 129 20.26 -4.53 -22.14
N LYS A 130 19.52 -5.46 -21.48
CA LYS A 130 20.02 -6.78 -21.10
C LYS A 130 19.21 -7.94 -21.67
N GLY A 131 18.08 -7.63 -22.33
CA GLY A 131 17.18 -8.61 -22.95
C GLY A 131 16.23 -9.32 -21.98
N PRO A 132 15.29 -10.11 -22.52
CA PRO A 132 14.17 -10.68 -21.75
C PRO A 132 14.59 -11.68 -20.66
N GLY A 133 15.72 -12.35 -20.83
CA GLY A 133 16.24 -13.30 -19.85
C GLY A 133 16.74 -12.67 -18.52
N ARG A 134 16.78 -11.33 -18.45
CA ARG A 134 17.20 -10.59 -17.26
C ARG A 134 16.07 -9.87 -16.55
N VAL A 135 14.89 -9.83 -17.15
CA VAL A 135 13.69 -9.29 -16.51
C VAL A 135 13.33 -10.15 -15.27
N SER A 136 12.98 -9.49 -14.18
CA SER A 136 12.65 -10.17 -12.93
C SER A 136 11.47 -11.14 -13.09
N PRO A 137 11.54 -12.38 -12.61
CA PRO A 137 10.39 -13.28 -12.55
C PRO A 137 9.27 -12.75 -11.64
N HIS A 138 9.60 -11.80 -10.78
CA HIS A 138 8.65 -11.13 -9.88
C HIS A 138 8.00 -9.89 -10.51
N PHE A 139 8.32 -9.57 -11.77
CA PHE A 139 7.85 -8.34 -12.43
C PHE A 139 6.33 -8.18 -12.36
N VAL A 140 5.59 -9.19 -12.80
CA VAL A 140 4.13 -9.09 -12.86
C VAL A 140 3.52 -8.92 -11.46
N HIS A 141 3.79 -9.86 -10.55
CA HIS A 141 3.15 -9.86 -9.24
C HIS A 141 3.66 -8.77 -8.28
N GLY A 142 4.78 -8.15 -8.58
CA GLY A 142 5.33 -7.06 -7.77
C GLY A 142 4.95 -5.65 -8.23
N ARG A 143 4.31 -5.50 -9.40
CA ARG A 143 4.11 -4.18 -10.05
C ARG A 143 2.66 -3.87 -10.38
N LEU A 144 1.83 -4.89 -10.66
CA LEU A 144 0.44 -4.67 -11.06
C LEU A 144 -0.42 -4.20 -9.89
N ILE A 145 -1.37 -3.32 -10.21
CA ILE A 145 -2.20 -2.62 -9.23
C ILE A 145 -3.03 -3.57 -8.35
N ASN A 146 -3.61 -4.61 -8.94
CA ASN A 146 -4.44 -5.58 -8.21
C ASN A 146 -3.63 -6.49 -7.27
N LEU A 147 -2.32 -6.50 -7.38
CA LEU A 147 -1.48 -7.38 -6.56
C LEU A 147 -1.32 -6.90 -5.12
N ILE A 148 -1.59 -5.62 -4.82
CA ILE A 148 -1.69 -5.17 -3.44
C ILE A 148 -2.84 -5.88 -2.71
N SER A 149 -4.02 -5.96 -3.35
CA SER A 149 -5.17 -6.70 -2.82
C SER A 149 -4.86 -8.21 -2.72
N GLY A 150 -4.19 -8.77 -3.74
CA GLY A 150 -3.74 -10.16 -3.74
C GLY A 150 -2.75 -10.48 -2.63
N GLN A 151 -1.72 -9.66 -2.43
CA GLN A 151 -0.71 -9.88 -1.37
C GLN A 151 -1.31 -9.77 0.03
N VAL A 152 -2.21 -8.82 0.27
CA VAL A 152 -2.93 -8.69 1.54
C VAL A 152 -3.81 -9.92 1.77
N SER A 153 -4.57 -10.35 0.77
CA SER A 153 -5.41 -11.55 0.84
C SER A 153 -4.60 -12.80 1.21
N ILE A 154 -3.46 -13.03 0.55
CA ILE A 154 -2.57 -14.16 0.83
C ILE A 154 -2.02 -14.08 2.26
N LYS A 155 -1.50 -12.92 2.64
CA LYS A 155 -0.85 -12.73 3.95
C LYS A 155 -1.81 -12.97 5.11
N TYR A 156 -3.04 -12.47 5.03
CA TYR A 156 -4.02 -12.53 6.11
C TYR A 156 -5.07 -13.62 5.94
N GLY A 157 -4.95 -14.43 4.87
CA GLY A 157 -5.86 -15.55 4.60
C GLY A 157 -7.30 -15.12 4.31
N LEU A 158 -7.48 -14.00 3.60
CA LEU A 158 -8.81 -13.50 3.22
C LEU A 158 -9.28 -14.24 1.97
N MET A 159 -10.34 -15.04 2.08
CA MET A 159 -10.82 -15.96 1.04
C MET A 159 -12.11 -15.49 0.36
N GLY A 160 -12.66 -14.37 0.77
CA GLY A 160 -13.82 -13.73 0.15
C GLY A 160 -13.45 -12.99 -1.15
N PRO A 161 -14.33 -12.13 -1.67
CA PRO A 161 -14.08 -11.38 -2.89
C PRO A 161 -12.76 -10.61 -2.84
N ASN A 162 -11.97 -10.67 -3.91
CA ASN A 162 -10.70 -9.99 -4.03
C ASN A 162 -10.71 -9.10 -5.28
N HIS A 163 -10.76 -7.79 -5.07
CA HIS A 163 -10.90 -6.80 -6.12
C HIS A 163 -9.89 -5.66 -5.98
N ALA A 164 -9.62 -5.01 -7.10
CA ALA A 164 -8.90 -3.74 -7.14
C ALA A 164 -9.58 -2.82 -8.14
N VAL A 165 -10.03 -1.68 -7.68
CA VAL A 165 -10.49 -0.60 -8.57
C VAL A 165 -9.33 0.36 -8.86
N VAL A 166 -9.39 1.03 -10.01
CA VAL A 166 -8.38 2.00 -10.42
C VAL A 166 -9.07 3.24 -10.96
N THR A 167 -9.08 4.30 -10.18
CA THR A 167 -9.71 5.57 -10.51
C THR A 167 -8.82 6.76 -10.10
N ALA A 168 -7.51 6.61 -10.33
CA ALA A 168 -6.50 7.60 -9.98
C ALA A 168 -6.59 8.03 -8.50
N CYS A 169 -6.67 9.33 -8.22
CA CYS A 169 -6.75 9.87 -6.85
C CYS A 169 -8.01 9.43 -6.07
N SER A 170 -9.07 9.00 -6.77
CA SER A 170 -10.32 8.54 -6.17
C SER A 170 -10.33 7.05 -5.80
N THR A 171 -9.27 6.31 -6.13
CA THR A 171 -9.21 4.84 -5.99
C THR A 171 -9.57 4.37 -4.57
N GLY A 172 -9.01 5.00 -3.54
CA GLY A 172 -9.28 4.63 -2.15
C GLY A 172 -10.76 4.82 -1.77
N ALA A 173 -11.36 5.94 -2.16
CA ALA A 173 -12.77 6.22 -1.91
C ALA A 173 -13.68 5.22 -2.64
N HIS A 174 -13.36 4.87 -3.88
CA HIS A 174 -14.11 3.85 -4.65
C HIS A 174 -13.96 2.46 -4.04
N SER A 175 -12.75 2.05 -3.62
CA SER A 175 -12.54 0.77 -2.93
C SER A 175 -13.42 0.64 -1.70
N ILE A 176 -13.50 1.67 -0.86
CA ILE A 176 -14.36 1.70 0.33
C ILE A 176 -15.85 1.64 -0.07
N GLY A 177 -16.26 2.45 -1.05
CA GLY A 177 -17.65 2.51 -1.50
C GLY A 177 -18.14 1.21 -2.12
N ASP A 178 -17.32 0.56 -2.92
CA ASP A 178 -17.66 -0.72 -3.56
C ASP A 178 -17.65 -1.87 -2.53
N ALA A 179 -16.69 -1.91 -1.61
CA ALA A 179 -16.69 -2.85 -0.49
C ALA A 179 -17.97 -2.71 0.36
N ALA A 180 -18.38 -1.47 0.68
CA ALA A 180 -19.61 -1.21 1.42
C ALA A 180 -20.88 -1.66 0.70
N ARG A 181 -20.87 -1.72 -0.65
CA ARG A 181 -22.02 -2.25 -1.43
C ARG A 181 -22.03 -3.77 -1.50
N MET A 182 -20.87 -4.42 -1.37
CA MET A 182 -20.75 -5.89 -1.34
C MET A 182 -21.18 -6.49 0.00
N ILE A 183 -21.11 -5.76 1.11
CA ILE A 183 -21.60 -6.13 2.44
C ILE A 183 -23.12 -5.96 2.53
#